data_059c879ccc6daf7fe0724eac089ee58d
#
_entry.id   059c879ccc6daf7fe0724eac089ee58d
#
_cell.length_a   1.000
_cell.length_b   1.000
_cell.length_c   1.000
_cell.angle_alpha   90.00
_cell.angle_beta   90.00
_cell.angle_gamma   90.00
#
_symmetry.space_group_name_H-M   'P 1'
#
loop_
_entity.id
_entity.type
_entity.pdbx_description
1 polymer ?
#
loop_
_entity_poly.entity_id
_entity_poly.type
_entity_poly.pdbx_seq_one_letter_code
_entity_poly.pdbx_strand_id
1 'polypeptide(L)'
;FIYEGDKEYKEISTYHEELEDIPADKLINIAISMEKEAKKYCNKVESFSGCSVSYSSGKYGIINSKGLNLSNKSNLLTAYVVPIVKDLDKMYDGCGYVVAKSLNDVKPDKIAKMGVDEALSKIGGTSIASGNYKVIINTEAMVSLLSTFAGIFSGDAVQKGLSLLKDKEGEIIATDIVNLVDDPHLEDGLASVSFDDEGVATLKTYLIKNGKLNSLLHNLKTANKAGVKSTGNGFKASYASPISVSPTNFYIEPGINSLEEMTKKINKGLIITDFAGLHSGANSITGDFSLAAKGFYIEDGIKTHPVEQITVAGNFFTLLNNIEEIGSDLKFPMSSVGSPSIIIKELSIAGEGAKNG
;
A
#
# COMPACT_ATOMS: atom_id res chain seq x y z
N PHE A 1 -9.20 31.94 -8.20
CA PHE A 1 -8.77 32.21 -6.81
C PHE A 1 -7.30 31.86 -6.66
N ILE A 2 -6.48 32.81 -6.21
CA ILE A 2 -5.06 32.64 -5.95
C ILE A 2 -4.91 32.57 -4.43
N TYR A 3 -4.31 31.46 -3.93
CA TYR A 3 -4.08 31.24 -2.52
C TYR A 3 -2.92 32.09 -2.00
N GLU A 4 -3.07 32.68 -0.82
CA GLU A 4 -2.06 33.57 -0.24
C GLU A 4 -0.99 32.83 0.57
N GLY A 5 -1.26 31.56 0.90
CA GLY A 5 -0.41 30.72 1.73
C GLY A 5 -0.90 30.62 3.17
N ASP A 6 -0.31 29.73 3.91
CA ASP A 6 -0.50 29.56 5.35
C ASP A 6 0.58 30.32 6.13
N LYS A 7 0.34 30.53 7.43
CA LYS A 7 1.29 31.22 8.31
C LYS A 7 2.52 30.37 8.63
N GLU A 8 2.34 29.06 8.64
CA GLU A 8 3.36 28.11 9.03
C GLU A 8 3.29 26.86 8.12
N TYR A 9 4.46 26.36 7.76
CA TYR A 9 4.65 25.09 7.04
C TYR A 9 5.58 24.22 7.87
N LYS A 10 5.20 22.97 8.08
CA LYS A 10 6.05 22.03 8.81
C LYS A 10 7.27 21.68 7.96
N GLU A 11 8.46 21.84 8.49
CA GLU A 11 9.68 21.39 7.83
C GLU A 11 9.74 19.86 7.79
N ILE A 12 10.01 19.31 6.62
CA ILE A 12 10.13 17.89 6.37
C ILE A 12 11.38 17.65 5.54
N SER A 13 12.26 16.78 6.01
CA SER A 13 13.45 16.37 5.27
C SER A 13 13.10 15.19 4.36
N THR A 14 12.99 15.46 3.06
CA THR A 14 12.77 14.45 2.01
C THR A 14 13.95 14.34 1.05
N TYR A 15 15.07 14.97 1.40
CA TYR A 15 16.28 14.98 0.61
C TYR A 15 17.47 14.44 1.40
N HIS A 16 18.15 13.45 0.84
CA HIS A 16 19.27 12.74 1.43
C HIS A 16 20.54 13.03 0.62
N GLU A 17 21.47 13.80 1.18
CA GLU A 17 22.70 14.20 0.51
C GLU A 17 23.55 12.98 0.11
N GLU A 18 23.49 11.89 0.85
CA GLU A 18 24.15 10.62 0.54
C GLU A 18 23.73 9.99 -0.80
N LEU A 19 22.59 10.41 -1.34
CA LEU A 19 22.09 9.97 -2.64
C LEU A 19 22.43 10.93 -3.78
N GLU A 20 23.13 12.03 -3.51
CA GLU A 20 23.60 12.92 -4.60
C GLU A 20 24.69 12.24 -5.42
N ASP A 21 24.67 12.48 -6.71
CA ASP A 21 25.71 12.10 -7.67
C ASP A 21 26.14 10.62 -7.63
N ILE A 22 25.18 9.71 -7.45
CA ILE A 22 25.47 8.28 -7.51
C ILE A 22 25.87 7.90 -8.93
N PRO A 23 27.12 7.41 -9.16
CA PRO A 23 27.55 6.97 -10.48
C PRO A 23 26.70 5.82 -11.00
N ALA A 24 26.33 5.87 -12.28
CA ALA A 24 25.47 4.86 -12.92
C ALA A 24 26.03 3.44 -12.82
N ASP A 25 27.36 3.29 -12.88
CA ASP A 25 28.04 2.00 -12.74
C ASP A 25 27.80 1.37 -11.36
N LYS A 26 27.66 2.14 -10.28
CA LYS A 26 27.30 1.61 -8.97
C LYS A 26 25.88 1.04 -8.97
N LEU A 27 24.92 1.74 -9.58
CA LEU A 27 23.53 1.24 -9.68
C LEU A 27 23.45 -0.04 -10.51
N ILE A 28 24.17 -0.09 -11.63
CA ILE A 28 24.28 -1.29 -12.48
C ILE A 28 24.90 -2.46 -11.70
N ASN A 29 25.97 -2.22 -10.96
CA ASN A 29 26.63 -3.26 -10.17
C ASN A 29 25.72 -3.81 -9.05
N ILE A 30 24.89 -2.98 -8.44
CA ILE A 30 23.87 -3.43 -7.47
C ILE A 30 22.85 -4.36 -8.15
N ALA A 31 22.32 -3.99 -9.32
CA ALA A 31 21.37 -4.82 -10.06
C ALA A 31 21.98 -6.18 -10.42
N ILE A 32 23.19 -6.19 -11.00
CA ILE A 32 23.92 -7.43 -11.31
C ILE A 32 24.16 -8.28 -10.06
N SER A 33 24.46 -7.63 -8.93
CA SER A 33 24.70 -8.32 -7.65
C SER A 33 23.43 -8.98 -7.13
N MET A 34 22.25 -8.32 -7.24
CA MET A 34 20.97 -8.92 -6.82
C MET A 34 20.67 -10.21 -7.60
N GLU A 35 20.83 -10.19 -8.93
CA GLU A 35 20.62 -11.41 -9.74
C GLU A 35 21.61 -12.52 -9.39
N LYS A 36 22.90 -12.16 -9.21
CA LYS A 36 23.94 -13.10 -8.84
C LYS A 36 23.68 -13.74 -7.48
N GLU A 37 23.32 -12.95 -6.48
CA GLU A 37 23.03 -13.46 -5.14
C GLU A 37 21.75 -14.32 -5.14
N ALA A 38 20.73 -14.01 -5.94
CA ALA A 38 19.54 -14.84 -6.08
C ALA A 38 19.87 -16.22 -6.66
N LYS A 39 20.67 -16.30 -7.73
CA LYS A 39 21.12 -17.58 -8.32
C LYS A 39 22.03 -18.37 -7.38
N LYS A 40 22.87 -17.69 -6.61
CA LYS A 40 23.74 -18.31 -5.61
C LYS A 40 22.93 -18.86 -4.43
N TYR A 41 21.87 -18.14 -4.00
CA TYR A 41 21.02 -18.52 -2.88
C TYR A 41 20.16 -19.76 -3.20
N CYS A 42 19.66 -19.88 -4.45
CA CYS A 42 18.82 -21.00 -4.86
C CYS A 42 19.08 -21.41 -6.31
N ASN A 43 19.45 -22.67 -6.51
CA ASN A 43 19.72 -23.25 -7.83
C ASN A 43 18.45 -23.44 -8.69
N LYS A 44 17.24 -23.31 -8.12
CA LYS A 44 15.97 -23.35 -8.85
C LYS A 44 15.63 -22.01 -9.53
N VAL A 45 16.42 -20.94 -9.32
CA VAL A 45 16.22 -19.65 -10.00
C VAL A 45 16.57 -19.80 -11.48
N GLU A 46 15.54 -19.86 -12.32
CA GLU A 46 15.66 -20.03 -13.78
C GLU A 46 15.92 -18.70 -14.48
N SER A 47 15.16 -17.67 -14.13
CA SER A 47 15.19 -16.36 -14.77
C SER A 47 14.71 -15.25 -13.83
N PHE A 48 14.59 -14.05 -14.35
CA PHE A 48 14.05 -12.88 -13.64
C PHE A 48 13.00 -12.19 -14.52
N SER A 49 11.86 -11.85 -13.96
CA SER A 49 10.86 -11.03 -14.66
C SER A 49 11.13 -9.53 -14.49
N GLY A 50 11.95 -9.14 -13.52
CA GLY A 50 12.38 -7.78 -13.31
C GLY A 50 13.59 -7.69 -12.37
N CYS A 51 14.49 -6.76 -12.69
CA CYS A 51 15.58 -6.37 -11.79
C CYS A 51 15.89 -4.90 -12.08
N SER A 52 15.75 -4.04 -11.10
CA SER A 52 15.95 -2.60 -11.31
C SER A 52 16.53 -1.94 -10.06
N VAL A 53 17.38 -0.95 -10.30
CA VAL A 53 17.82 0.02 -9.31
C VAL A 53 17.55 1.39 -9.89
N SER A 54 16.69 2.17 -9.25
CA SER A 54 16.26 3.48 -9.72
C SER A 54 16.56 4.55 -8.69
N TYR A 55 17.20 5.60 -9.14
CA TYR A 55 17.41 6.83 -8.39
C TYR A 55 16.55 7.94 -9.00
N SER A 56 15.85 8.67 -8.17
CA SER A 56 15.10 9.85 -8.57
C SER A 56 15.45 11.02 -7.66
N SER A 57 15.59 12.21 -8.24
CA SER A 57 15.77 13.46 -7.52
C SER A 57 14.96 14.55 -8.21
N GLY A 58 14.35 15.41 -7.42
CA GLY A 58 13.54 16.49 -7.95
C GLY A 58 13.47 17.68 -7.02
N LYS A 59 13.28 18.86 -7.64
CA LYS A 59 12.96 20.09 -6.95
C LYS A 59 11.77 20.73 -7.66
N TYR A 60 10.80 21.16 -6.89
CA TYR A 60 9.68 21.95 -7.40
C TYR A 60 9.37 23.12 -6.48
N GLY A 61 8.61 24.08 -6.98
CA GLY A 61 8.22 25.24 -6.19
C GLY A 61 6.96 25.89 -6.73
N ILE A 62 6.32 26.68 -5.88
CA ILE A 62 5.13 27.45 -6.19
C ILE A 62 5.42 28.91 -5.86
N ILE A 63 5.23 29.78 -6.85
CA ILE A 63 5.34 31.23 -6.69
C ILE A 63 4.08 31.87 -7.25
N ASN A 64 3.51 32.84 -6.55
CA ASN A 64 2.36 33.58 -7.05
C ASN A 64 2.38 35.08 -6.68
N SER A 65 1.47 35.85 -7.28
CA SER A 65 1.37 37.30 -7.11
C SER A 65 0.85 37.74 -5.72
N LYS A 66 0.46 36.81 -4.86
CA LYS A 66 0.05 37.06 -3.48
C LYS A 66 1.18 36.96 -2.48
N GLY A 67 2.41 36.73 -2.96
CA GLY A 67 3.59 36.63 -2.12
C GLY A 67 3.97 35.18 -1.71
N LEU A 68 3.20 34.18 -2.12
CA LEU A 68 3.56 32.78 -1.89
C LEU A 68 4.86 32.46 -2.64
N ASN A 69 5.84 31.88 -1.93
CA ASN A 69 7.10 31.40 -2.49
C ASN A 69 7.56 30.18 -1.69
N LEU A 70 7.21 29.01 -2.18
CA LEU A 70 7.50 27.71 -1.55
C LEU A 70 8.34 26.86 -2.49
N SER A 71 9.24 26.06 -1.93
CA SER A 71 9.98 25.06 -2.69
C SER A 71 10.20 23.80 -1.86
N ASN A 72 10.22 22.66 -2.52
CA ASN A 72 10.55 21.36 -1.94
C ASN A 72 11.63 20.67 -2.79
N LYS A 73 12.47 19.88 -2.14
CA LYS A 73 13.52 19.06 -2.75
C LYS A 73 13.39 17.65 -2.18
N SER A 74 13.40 16.64 -3.03
CA SER A 74 13.31 15.25 -2.60
C SER A 74 14.16 14.35 -3.49
N ASN A 75 14.65 13.26 -2.93
CA ASN A 75 15.28 12.19 -3.68
C ASN A 75 14.96 10.82 -3.05
N LEU A 76 15.09 9.78 -3.85
CA LEU A 76 14.77 8.41 -3.46
C LEU A 76 15.59 7.42 -4.27
N LEU A 77 16.07 6.38 -3.61
CA LEU A 77 16.67 5.21 -4.23
C LEU A 77 15.78 3.99 -4.00
N THR A 78 15.43 3.28 -5.06
CA THR A 78 14.68 2.03 -4.98
C THR A 78 15.45 0.93 -5.68
N ALA A 79 15.43 -0.27 -5.12
CA ALA A 79 15.98 -1.44 -5.76
C ALA A 79 15.01 -2.62 -5.57
N TYR A 80 14.82 -3.41 -6.64
CA TYR A 80 14.04 -4.62 -6.56
C TYR A 80 14.56 -5.69 -7.52
N VAL A 81 14.30 -6.94 -7.20
CA VAL A 81 14.51 -8.10 -8.06
C VAL A 81 13.34 -9.06 -7.95
N VAL A 82 12.91 -9.59 -9.09
CA VAL A 82 11.80 -10.55 -9.18
C VAL A 82 12.32 -11.86 -9.78
N PRO A 83 12.95 -12.74 -8.96
CA PRO A 83 13.38 -14.05 -9.40
C PRO A 83 12.18 -14.94 -9.75
N ILE A 84 12.35 -15.74 -10.79
CA ILE A 84 11.44 -16.81 -11.19
C ILE A 84 12.10 -18.15 -10.82
N VAL A 85 11.44 -18.86 -9.93
CA VAL A 85 11.85 -20.20 -9.47
C VAL A 85 11.05 -21.23 -10.24
N LYS A 86 11.75 -22.24 -10.80
CA LYS A 86 11.14 -23.37 -11.48
C LYS A 86 11.02 -24.57 -10.54
N ASP A 87 9.84 -25.15 -10.47
CA ASP A 87 9.61 -26.42 -9.81
C ASP A 87 8.77 -27.33 -10.71
N LEU A 88 9.37 -28.44 -11.15
CA LEU A 88 8.81 -29.29 -12.22
C LEU A 88 8.50 -28.45 -13.48
N ASP A 89 7.23 -28.41 -13.90
CA ASP A 89 6.76 -27.66 -15.06
C ASP A 89 6.12 -26.30 -14.72
N LYS A 90 6.15 -25.90 -13.43
CA LYS A 90 5.56 -24.64 -12.97
C LYS A 90 6.64 -23.61 -12.64
N MET A 91 6.29 -22.35 -12.82
CA MET A 91 7.09 -21.18 -12.51
C MET A 91 6.43 -20.37 -11.40
N TYR A 92 7.25 -19.93 -10.44
CA TYR A 92 6.82 -19.14 -9.30
C TYR A 92 7.70 -17.90 -9.19
N ASP A 93 7.10 -16.76 -9.07
CA ASP A 93 7.79 -15.48 -8.90
C ASP A 93 7.69 -14.98 -7.46
N GLY A 94 8.67 -14.17 -7.06
CA GLY A 94 8.62 -13.46 -5.79
C GLY A 94 9.40 -12.15 -5.89
N CYS A 95 9.03 -11.15 -5.13
CA CYS A 95 9.63 -9.82 -5.21
C CYS A 95 10.43 -9.50 -3.95
N GLY A 96 11.73 -9.26 -4.12
CA GLY A 96 12.55 -8.64 -3.09
C GLY A 96 12.80 -7.19 -3.44
N TYR A 97 12.67 -6.29 -2.48
CA TYR A 97 12.80 -4.86 -2.71
C TYR A 97 13.34 -4.11 -1.50
N VAL A 98 13.81 -2.89 -1.75
CA VAL A 98 14.11 -1.89 -0.73
C VAL A 98 13.81 -0.49 -1.25
N VAL A 99 13.35 0.36 -0.35
CA VAL A 99 13.34 1.82 -0.52
C VAL A 99 14.43 2.36 0.41
N ALA A 100 15.38 3.08 -0.15
CA ALA A 100 16.61 3.45 0.54
C ALA A 100 16.83 4.96 0.55
N LYS A 101 17.35 5.45 1.66
CA LYS A 101 17.80 6.83 1.86
C LYS A 101 19.32 6.97 1.75
N SER A 102 20.01 5.84 1.65
CA SER A 102 21.47 5.72 1.50
C SER A 102 21.80 4.48 0.69
N LEU A 103 22.94 4.51 -0.05
CA LEU A 103 23.45 3.31 -0.72
C LEU A 103 23.75 2.17 0.26
N ASN A 104 24.07 2.50 1.50
CA ASN A 104 24.35 1.50 2.53
C ASN A 104 23.11 0.69 2.95
N ASP A 105 21.91 1.19 2.68
CA ASP A 105 20.65 0.47 2.98
C ASP A 105 20.38 -0.62 1.95
N VAL A 106 20.95 -0.51 0.75
CA VAL A 106 20.78 -1.49 -0.32
C VAL A 106 21.68 -2.68 -0.06
N LYS A 107 21.11 -3.81 0.31
CA LYS A 107 21.77 -5.08 0.56
C LYS A 107 21.34 -6.12 -0.47
N PRO A 108 22.09 -6.28 -1.59
CA PRO A 108 21.69 -7.17 -2.69
C PRO A 108 21.36 -8.60 -2.26
N ASP A 109 22.13 -9.14 -1.31
CA ASP A 109 21.91 -10.48 -0.74
C ASP A 109 20.57 -10.61 -0.02
N LYS A 110 20.20 -9.60 0.78
CA LYS A 110 18.92 -9.59 1.51
C LYS A 110 17.73 -9.42 0.57
N ILE A 111 17.87 -8.52 -0.42
CA ILE A 111 16.83 -8.28 -1.43
C ILE A 111 16.62 -9.54 -2.26
N ALA A 112 17.70 -10.15 -2.73
CA ALA A 112 17.65 -11.41 -3.48
C ALA A 112 17.00 -12.53 -2.68
N LYS A 113 17.42 -12.71 -1.43
CA LYS A 113 16.85 -13.72 -0.51
C LYS A 113 15.35 -13.51 -0.32
N MET A 114 14.90 -12.28 -0.09
CA MET A 114 13.47 -11.94 0.07
C MET A 114 12.65 -12.42 -1.13
N GLY A 115 13.05 -12.07 -2.36
CA GLY A 115 12.33 -12.48 -3.57
C GLY A 115 12.35 -13.99 -3.80
N VAL A 116 13.49 -14.65 -3.55
CA VAL A 116 13.59 -16.10 -3.69
C VAL A 116 12.76 -16.85 -2.65
N ASP A 117 12.79 -16.41 -1.38
CA ASP A 117 11.99 -17.03 -0.32
C ASP A 117 10.49 -16.89 -0.61
N GLU A 118 10.06 -15.75 -1.11
CA GLU A 118 8.67 -15.55 -1.52
C GLU A 118 8.29 -16.49 -2.68
N ALA A 119 9.11 -16.59 -3.73
CA ALA A 119 8.86 -17.51 -4.84
C ALA A 119 8.79 -18.97 -4.38
N LEU A 120 9.74 -19.41 -3.54
CA LEU A 120 9.77 -20.77 -2.98
C LEU A 120 8.53 -21.07 -2.13
N SER A 121 8.03 -20.09 -1.39
CA SER A 121 6.88 -20.26 -0.52
C SER A 121 5.57 -20.58 -1.27
N LYS A 122 5.50 -20.28 -2.56
CA LYS A 122 4.34 -20.50 -3.43
C LYS A 122 4.32 -21.89 -4.06
N ILE A 123 5.42 -22.66 -3.95
CA ILE A 123 5.54 -23.99 -4.57
C ILE A 123 4.51 -24.94 -3.96
N GLY A 124 3.81 -25.68 -4.84
CA GLY A 124 2.82 -26.67 -4.45
C GLY A 124 1.46 -26.10 -4.09
N GLY A 125 1.20 -24.84 -4.46
CA GLY A 125 -0.10 -24.20 -4.25
C GLY A 125 -1.25 -25.00 -4.88
N THR A 126 -2.35 -25.12 -4.13
CA THR A 126 -3.57 -25.82 -4.54
C THR A 126 -4.79 -24.95 -4.26
N SER A 127 -5.89 -25.24 -4.95
CA SER A 127 -7.18 -24.65 -4.61
C SER A 127 -7.76 -25.29 -3.36
N ILE A 128 -8.72 -24.58 -2.73
CA ILE A 128 -9.44 -25.05 -1.55
C ILE A 128 -10.95 -25.13 -1.84
N ALA A 129 -11.71 -25.77 -0.95
CA ALA A 129 -13.17 -25.80 -1.07
C ALA A 129 -13.77 -24.40 -0.95
N SER A 130 -14.82 -24.13 -1.72
CA SER A 130 -15.61 -22.90 -1.59
C SER A 130 -16.27 -22.82 -0.22
N GLY A 131 -16.34 -21.63 0.36
CA GLY A 131 -16.92 -21.39 1.68
C GLY A 131 -16.60 -20.02 2.23
N ASN A 132 -17.06 -19.78 3.45
CA ASN A 132 -16.70 -18.60 4.22
C ASN A 132 -15.57 -18.95 5.18
N TYR A 133 -14.54 -18.14 5.18
CA TYR A 133 -13.33 -18.35 5.98
C TYR A 133 -12.98 -17.12 6.81
N LYS A 134 -12.46 -17.36 8.00
CA LYS A 134 -11.71 -16.33 8.73
C LYS A 134 -10.39 -16.09 7.96
N VAL A 135 -10.07 -14.83 7.70
CA VAL A 135 -8.95 -14.48 6.81
C VAL A 135 -8.04 -13.47 7.48
N ILE A 136 -6.75 -13.70 7.40
CA ILE A 136 -5.74 -12.65 7.56
C ILE A 136 -5.45 -12.12 6.16
N ILE A 137 -5.65 -10.84 5.94
CA ILE A 137 -5.10 -10.16 4.76
C ILE A 137 -3.75 -9.58 5.20
N ASN A 138 -2.65 -10.04 4.58
CA ASN A 138 -1.31 -9.55 4.94
C ASN A 138 -1.08 -8.11 4.49
N THR A 139 0.04 -7.54 4.86
CA THR A 139 0.41 -6.14 4.57
C THR A 139 0.32 -5.81 3.09
N GLU A 140 0.93 -6.61 2.21
CA GLU A 140 1.02 -6.36 0.76
C GLU A 140 -0.36 -6.44 0.10
N ALA A 141 -1.14 -7.46 0.42
CA ALA A 141 -2.51 -7.63 -0.09
C ALA A 141 -3.44 -6.52 0.41
N MET A 142 -3.33 -6.15 1.70
CA MET A 142 -4.16 -5.08 2.26
C MET A 142 -3.81 -3.70 1.68
N VAL A 143 -2.53 -3.42 1.44
CA VAL A 143 -2.09 -2.19 0.75
C VAL A 143 -2.67 -2.12 -0.66
N SER A 144 -2.68 -3.22 -1.40
CA SER A 144 -3.25 -3.27 -2.75
C SER A 144 -4.76 -2.98 -2.72
N LEU A 145 -5.48 -3.57 -1.77
CA LEU A 145 -6.91 -3.35 -1.60
C LEU A 145 -7.20 -1.91 -1.14
N LEU A 146 -6.48 -1.42 -0.12
CA LEU A 146 -6.63 -0.07 0.41
C LEU A 146 -6.32 1.01 -0.64
N SER A 147 -5.29 0.80 -1.46
CA SER A 147 -4.93 1.70 -2.58
C SER A 147 -6.07 1.79 -3.60
N THR A 148 -6.72 0.66 -3.91
CA THR A 148 -7.84 0.60 -4.85
C THR A 148 -9.03 1.42 -4.38
N PHE A 149 -9.28 1.45 -3.08
CA PHE A 149 -10.42 2.15 -2.48
C PHE A 149 -10.07 3.51 -1.86
N ALA A 150 -8.81 3.96 -1.89
CA ALA A 150 -8.40 5.24 -1.29
C ALA A 150 -9.20 6.44 -1.82
N GLY A 151 -9.57 6.41 -3.10
CA GLY A 151 -10.32 7.48 -3.76
C GLY A 151 -11.71 7.74 -3.18
N ILE A 152 -12.32 6.79 -2.46
CA ILE A 152 -13.64 6.98 -1.84
C ILE A 152 -13.64 8.05 -0.74
N PHE A 153 -12.47 8.31 -0.13
CA PHE A 153 -12.29 9.32 0.92
C PHE A 153 -12.03 10.73 0.38
N SER A 154 -12.07 10.90 -0.95
CA SER A 154 -11.91 12.20 -1.60
C SER A 154 -13.19 13.02 -1.54
N GLY A 155 -13.10 14.25 -1.06
CA GLY A 155 -14.21 15.21 -1.11
C GLY A 155 -14.70 15.47 -2.54
N ASP A 156 -13.83 15.37 -3.56
CA ASP A 156 -14.22 15.48 -4.96
C ASP A 156 -15.08 14.30 -5.41
N ALA A 157 -14.72 13.06 -5.02
CA ALA A 157 -15.51 11.87 -5.31
C ALA A 157 -16.90 11.95 -4.64
N VAL A 158 -16.96 12.35 -3.38
CA VAL A 158 -18.21 12.54 -2.64
C VAL A 158 -19.09 13.58 -3.31
N GLN A 159 -18.54 14.75 -3.69
CA GLN A 159 -19.26 15.83 -4.34
C GLN A 159 -19.77 15.50 -5.74
N LYS A 160 -19.14 14.53 -6.41
CA LYS A 160 -19.56 14.01 -7.72
C LYS A 160 -20.52 12.81 -7.64
N GLY A 161 -20.84 12.34 -6.45
CA GLY A 161 -21.67 11.13 -6.25
C GLY A 161 -20.94 9.82 -6.59
N LEU A 162 -19.61 9.83 -6.55
CA LEU A 162 -18.73 8.70 -6.83
C LEU A 162 -18.21 8.04 -5.55
N SER A 163 -18.81 8.34 -4.40
CA SER A 163 -18.50 7.73 -3.11
C SER A 163 -19.75 7.61 -2.26
N LEU A 164 -19.92 6.47 -1.60
CA LEU A 164 -21.00 6.21 -0.65
C LEU A 164 -20.80 6.91 0.71
N LEU A 165 -19.70 7.66 0.89
CA LEU A 165 -19.40 8.40 2.12
C LEU A 165 -20.08 9.78 2.17
N LYS A 166 -20.91 10.11 1.19
CA LYS A 166 -21.68 11.36 1.18
C LYS A 166 -22.57 11.44 2.43
N ASP A 167 -22.47 12.56 3.13
CA ASP A 167 -23.25 12.90 4.34
C ASP A 167 -23.04 11.91 5.51
N LYS A 168 -21.91 11.16 5.52
CA LYS A 168 -21.60 10.16 6.54
C LYS A 168 -20.55 10.57 7.57
N GLU A 169 -20.07 11.80 7.52
CA GLU A 169 -19.14 12.30 8.55
C GLU A 169 -19.78 12.22 9.93
N GLY A 170 -19.07 11.61 10.88
CA GLY A 170 -19.56 11.31 12.23
C GLY A 170 -20.26 9.95 12.38
N GLU A 171 -20.62 9.26 11.28
CA GLU A 171 -21.18 7.91 11.33
C GLU A 171 -20.11 6.83 11.56
N ILE A 172 -20.52 5.71 12.15
CA ILE A 172 -19.68 4.51 12.29
C ILE A 172 -19.66 3.80 10.93
N ILE A 173 -18.46 3.62 10.37
CA ILE A 173 -18.23 2.96 9.07
C ILE A 173 -17.22 1.82 9.14
N ALA A 174 -16.64 1.59 10.31
CA ALA A 174 -15.68 0.52 10.60
C ALA A 174 -15.81 0.08 12.05
N THR A 175 -15.13 -1.01 12.43
CA THR A 175 -14.98 -1.36 13.85
C THR A 175 -14.20 -0.28 14.60
N ASP A 176 -14.42 -0.15 15.90
CA ASP A 176 -13.86 0.90 16.76
C ASP A 176 -12.32 0.88 16.89
N ILE A 177 -11.71 -0.25 16.55
CA ILE A 177 -10.24 -0.39 16.52
C ILE A 177 -9.60 0.21 15.27
N VAL A 178 -10.38 0.61 14.25
CA VAL A 178 -9.86 1.12 12.98
C VAL A 178 -9.59 2.61 13.07
N ASN A 179 -8.33 2.98 12.85
CA ASN A 179 -7.89 4.33 12.56
C ASN A 179 -7.25 4.36 11.17
N LEU A 180 -7.82 5.12 10.24
CA LEU A 180 -7.30 5.35 8.91
C LEU A 180 -6.80 6.78 8.80
N VAL A 181 -5.54 6.94 8.42
CA VAL A 181 -4.81 8.21 8.51
C VAL A 181 -4.21 8.56 7.14
N ASP A 182 -4.25 9.84 6.80
CA ASP A 182 -3.37 10.47 5.82
C ASP A 182 -2.35 11.34 6.57
N ASP A 183 -1.06 10.95 6.54
CA ASP A 183 0.00 11.64 7.29
C ASP A 183 1.11 12.15 6.35
N PRO A 184 1.01 13.41 5.89
CA PRO A 184 2.04 14.01 5.05
C PRO A 184 3.36 14.30 5.78
N HIS A 185 3.42 14.02 7.06
CA HIS A 185 4.55 14.32 7.92
C HIS A 185 5.26 13.07 8.47
N LEU A 186 4.96 11.93 7.89
CA LEU A 186 5.59 10.66 8.28
C LEU A 186 7.08 10.71 7.92
N GLU A 187 7.98 10.50 8.90
CA GLU A 187 9.44 10.67 8.75
C GLU A 187 10.02 9.80 7.63
N ASP A 188 9.53 8.56 7.49
CA ASP A 188 9.95 7.62 6.47
C ASP A 188 8.95 7.47 5.31
N GLY A 189 7.98 8.37 5.22
CA GLY A 189 6.93 8.30 4.22
C GLY A 189 7.40 8.68 2.82
N LEU A 190 6.95 7.93 1.81
CA LEU A 190 7.32 8.17 0.40
C LEU A 190 6.63 9.39 -0.21
N ALA A 191 5.51 9.84 0.39
CA ALA A 191 4.75 11.00 -0.05
C ALA A 191 4.72 12.12 1.01
N SER A 192 5.74 12.19 1.86
CA SER A 192 5.85 13.25 2.85
C SER A 192 6.16 14.59 2.18
N VAL A 193 5.39 15.63 2.56
CA VAL A 193 5.44 16.93 1.92
C VAL A 193 4.87 18.01 2.83
N SER A 194 5.48 19.21 2.83
CA SER A 194 5.08 20.33 3.69
C SER A 194 3.86 21.10 3.17
N PHE A 195 3.63 21.10 1.86
CA PHE A 195 2.55 21.79 1.18
C PHE A 195 2.11 21.03 -0.07
N ASP A 196 0.84 21.18 -0.44
CA ASP A 196 0.29 20.62 -1.67
C ASP A 196 0.55 21.52 -2.90
N ASP A 197 0.12 21.09 -4.09
CA ASP A 197 0.34 21.84 -5.33
C ASP A 197 -0.55 23.10 -5.48
N GLU A 198 -1.40 23.38 -4.50
CA GLU A 198 -2.11 24.66 -4.37
C GLU A 198 -1.38 25.62 -3.41
N GLY A 199 -0.33 25.16 -2.71
CA GLY A 199 0.43 25.91 -1.72
C GLY A 199 -0.22 25.89 -0.33
N VAL A 200 -1.16 24.99 -0.08
CA VAL A 200 -1.78 24.79 1.23
C VAL A 200 -0.85 23.92 2.09
N ALA A 201 -0.65 24.32 3.34
CA ALA A 201 0.08 23.51 4.31
C ALA A 201 -0.63 22.16 4.53
N THR A 202 0.11 21.07 4.39
CA THR A 202 -0.44 19.72 4.58
C THR A 202 -0.69 19.41 6.05
N LEU A 203 -1.71 18.60 6.33
CA LEU A 203 -2.13 18.27 7.69
C LEU A 203 -2.30 16.77 7.87
N LYS A 204 -1.82 16.24 8.99
CA LYS A 204 -2.19 14.88 9.40
C LYS A 204 -3.70 14.81 9.62
N THR A 205 -4.37 13.99 8.83
CA THR A 205 -5.83 13.89 8.79
C THR A 205 -6.27 12.46 9.13
N TYR A 206 -7.04 12.31 10.21
CA TYR A 206 -7.75 11.07 10.48
C TYR A 206 -9.01 11.01 9.63
N LEU A 207 -9.07 10.10 8.68
CA LEU A 207 -10.24 9.84 7.85
C LEU A 207 -11.25 8.97 8.60
N ILE A 208 -10.76 7.89 9.21
CA ILE A 208 -11.52 7.11 10.19
C ILE A 208 -10.79 7.23 11.52
N LYS A 209 -11.53 7.54 12.57
CA LYS A 209 -11.01 7.57 13.94
C LYS A 209 -11.94 6.79 14.86
N ASN A 210 -11.40 5.74 15.49
CA ASN A 210 -12.17 4.82 16.33
C ASN A 210 -13.45 4.34 15.63
N GLY A 211 -13.32 3.90 14.37
CA GLY A 211 -14.40 3.39 13.54
C GLY A 211 -15.35 4.42 12.93
N LYS A 212 -15.27 5.69 13.31
CA LYS A 212 -16.12 6.77 12.78
C LYS A 212 -15.45 7.47 11.60
N LEU A 213 -16.22 7.79 10.56
CA LEU A 213 -15.78 8.71 9.51
C LEU A 213 -15.59 10.09 10.13
N ASN A 214 -14.34 10.52 10.23
CA ASN A 214 -13.98 11.77 10.92
C ASN A 214 -13.82 12.95 9.95
N SER A 215 -13.30 12.68 8.74
CA SER A 215 -13.04 13.70 7.71
C SER A 215 -12.93 13.06 6.34
N LEU A 216 -13.02 13.90 5.32
CA LEU A 216 -12.63 13.59 3.95
C LEU A 216 -11.36 14.37 3.59
N LEU A 217 -10.67 13.94 2.53
CA LEU A 217 -9.55 14.69 1.95
C LEU A 217 -10.07 15.81 1.05
N HIS A 218 -9.52 17.00 1.20
CA HIS A 218 -9.94 18.19 0.46
C HIS A 218 -8.76 18.95 -0.14
N ASN A 219 -8.96 19.45 -1.36
CA ASN A 219 -8.23 20.57 -1.93
C ASN A 219 -9.00 21.87 -1.70
N LEU A 220 -8.49 23.03 -2.11
CA LEU A 220 -9.17 24.32 -1.95
C LEU A 220 -10.56 24.37 -2.58
N LYS A 221 -10.72 23.79 -3.77
CA LYS A 221 -12.00 23.77 -4.49
C LYS A 221 -13.07 22.98 -3.74
N THR A 222 -12.73 21.76 -3.33
CA THR A 222 -13.70 20.87 -2.66
C THR A 222 -13.98 21.31 -1.24
N ALA A 223 -12.99 21.86 -0.54
CA ALA A 223 -13.13 22.45 0.78
C ALA A 223 -14.09 23.66 0.76
N ASN A 224 -13.88 24.60 -0.18
CA ASN A 224 -14.76 25.77 -0.33
C ASN A 224 -16.21 25.35 -0.61
N LYS A 225 -16.42 24.35 -1.47
CA LYS A 225 -17.76 23.85 -1.78
C LYS A 225 -18.44 23.16 -0.58
N ALA A 226 -17.64 22.48 0.27
CA ALA A 226 -18.13 21.83 1.48
C ALA A 226 -18.26 22.78 2.69
N GLY A 227 -17.74 24.03 2.60
CA GLY A 227 -17.72 24.95 3.73
C GLY A 227 -16.72 24.57 4.84
N VAL A 228 -15.68 23.82 4.51
CA VAL A 228 -14.63 23.38 5.43
C VAL A 228 -13.26 23.93 5.03
N LYS A 229 -12.22 23.68 5.83
CA LYS A 229 -10.84 23.99 5.46
C LYS A 229 -10.27 22.89 4.56
N SER A 230 -9.34 23.27 3.66
CA SER A 230 -8.54 22.30 2.91
C SER A 230 -7.69 21.47 3.86
N THR A 231 -7.52 20.19 3.55
CA THR A 231 -6.61 19.30 4.27
C THR A 231 -5.19 19.28 3.69
N GLY A 232 -4.94 20.09 2.63
CA GLY A 232 -3.66 20.13 1.93
C GLY A 232 -3.45 18.90 1.04
N ASN A 233 -4.52 18.46 0.38
CA ASN A 233 -4.49 17.26 -0.48
C ASN A 233 -4.74 17.59 -1.96
N GLY A 234 -4.45 18.82 -2.38
CA GLY A 234 -4.55 19.27 -3.77
C GLY A 234 -3.30 18.95 -4.57
N PHE A 235 -3.23 17.81 -5.26
CA PHE A 235 -2.05 17.38 -6.01
C PHE A 235 -2.29 17.27 -7.50
N LYS A 236 -1.20 17.37 -8.28
CA LYS A 236 -1.16 17.20 -9.73
C LYS A 236 -0.40 15.93 -10.09
N ALA A 237 -0.90 15.17 -11.03
CA ALA A 237 -0.15 14.05 -11.60
C ALA A 237 1.09 14.51 -12.42
N SER A 238 1.05 15.73 -12.96
CA SER A 238 2.17 16.41 -13.62
C SER A 238 1.91 17.94 -13.60
N TYR A 239 2.93 18.73 -13.94
CA TYR A 239 2.76 20.21 -14.02
C TYR A 239 1.62 20.66 -14.95
N ALA A 240 1.32 19.88 -16.00
CA ALA A 240 0.25 20.16 -16.97
C ALA A 240 -1.12 19.61 -16.55
N SER A 241 -1.20 18.75 -15.53
CA SER A 241 -2.45 18.13 -15.09
C SER A 241 -3.29 19.08 -14.24
N PRO A 242 -4.62 18.95 -14.25
CA PRO A 242 -5.46 19.63 -13.29
C PRO A 242 -5.19 19.13 -11.87
N ILE A 243 -5.45 19.99 -10.87
CA ILE A 243 -5.37 19.60 -9.47
C ILE A 243 -6.49 18.61 -9.15
N SER A 244 -6.13 17.52 -8.49
CA SER A 244 -7.03 16.50 -7.96
C SER A 244 -6.85 16.36 -6.45
N VAL A 245 -7.81 15.74 -5.78
CA VAL A 245 -7.66 15.35 -4.38
C VAL A 245 -6.99 13.98 -4.32
N SER A 246 -5.84 13.92 -3.68
CA SER A 246 -5.06 12.68 -3.52
C SER A 246 -4.49 12.57 -2.11
N PRO A 247 -4.42 11.37 -1.52
CA PRO A 247 -3.75 11.16 -0.25
C PRO A 247 -2.24 11.34 -0.37
N THR A 248 -1.58 11.49 0.75
CA THR A 248 -0.12 11.46 0.95
C THR A 248 0.31 10.08 1.45
N ASN A 249 0.81 9.96 2.68
CA ASN A 249 1.06 8.65 3.28
C ASN A 249 -0.22 8.17 3.96
N PHE A 250 -0.89 7.26 3.30
CA PHE A 250 -2.25 6.82 3.63
C PHE A 250 -2.22 5.41 4.22
N TYR A 251 -2.59 5.24 5.49
CA TYR A 251 -2.41 3.96 6.16
C TYR A 251 -3.39 3.70 7.30
N ILE A 252 -3.58 2.42 7.61
CA ILE A 252 -4.25 1.96 8.84
C ILE A 252 -3.22 1.94 9.96
N GLU A 253 -3.51 2.59 11.09
CA GLU A 253 -2.62 2.57 12.26
C GLU A 253 -2.42 1.14 12.78
N PRO A 254 -1.18 0.76 13.15
CA PRO A 254 -0.88 -0.60 13.61
C PRO A 254 -1.47 -0.90 14.98
N GLY A 255 -1.82 -2.17 15.18
CA GLY A 255 -2.13 -2.74 16.48
C GLY A 255 -0.88 -3.24 17.21
N ILE A 256 -1.04 -4.24 18.06
CA ILE A 256 0.04 -4.69 18.96
C ILE A 256 0.57 -6.10 18.66
N ASN A 257 -0.24 -6.97 18.06
CA ASN A 257 0.12 -8.37 17.83
C ASN A 257 0.81 -8.55 16.49
N SER A 258 1.84 -9.41 16.46
CA SER A 258 2.52 -9.81 15.24
C SER A 258 1.63 -10.71 14.37
N LEU A 259 1.96 -10.82 13.08
CA LEU A 259 1.28 -11.76 12.17
C LEU A 259 1.29 -13.21 12.71
N GLU A 260 2.39 -13.62 13.36
CA GLU A 260 2.51 -14.95 13.95
C GLU A 260 1.53 -15.13 15.13
N GLU A 261 1.43 -14.16 16.02
CA GLU A 261 0.49 -14.17 17.16
C GLU A 261 -0.97 -14.17 16.68
N MET A 262 -1.27 -13.40 15.64
CA MET A 262 -2.58 -13.38 15.00
C MET A 262 -2.92 -14.73 14.36
N THR A 263 -1.96 -15.35 13.67
CA THR A 263 -2.13 -16.67 13.05
C THR A 263 -2.49 -17.74 14.07
N LYS A 264 -1.83 -17.74 15.24
CA LYS A 264 -2.08 -18.69 16.35
C LYS A 264 -3.51 -18.63 16.91
N LYS A 265 -4.24 -17.54 16.68
CA LYS A 265 -5.62 -17.37 17.14
C LYS A 265 -6.65 -17.98 16.18
N ILE A 266 -6.23 -18.45 15.01
CA ILE A 266 -7.11 -18.96 13.96
C ILE A 266 -6.98 -20.47 13.89
N ASN A 267 -8.03 -21.18 14.29
CA ASN A 267 -8.03 -22.65 14.20
C ASN A 267 -8.05 -23.12 12.73
N LYS A 268 -8.92 -22.52 11.89
CA LYS A 268 -9.06 -22.81 10.47
C LYS A 268 -9.31 -21.51 9.70
N GLY A 269 -8.48 -21.23 8.70
CA GLY A 269 -8.61 -19.99 7.94
C GLY A 269 -7.56 -19.85 6.84
N LEU A 270 -7.35 -18.60 6.41
CA LEU A 270 -6.42 -18.27 5.33
C LEU A 270 -5.56 -17.07 5.70
N ILE A 271 -4.34 -17.02 5.17
CA ILE A 271 -3.56 -15.80 5.00
C ILE A 271 -3.61 -15.48 3.52
N ILE A 272 -4.23 -14.38 3.13
CA ILE A 272 -4.17 -13.86 1.76
C ILE A 272 -2.95 -12.95 1.64
N THR A 273 -2.08 -13.25 0.67
CA THR A 273 -0.82 -12.53 0.46
C THR A 273 -0.81 -11.70 -0.82
N ASP A 274 -1.72 -11.99 -1.75
CA ASP A 274 -1.80 -11.29 -3.03
C ASP A 274 -3.21 -11.28 -3.58
N PHE A 275 -3.60 -10.14 -4.20
CA PHE A 275 -4.81 -9.98 -4.98
C PHE A 275 -4.46 -9.61 -6.42
N ALA A 276 -5.10 -10.27 -7.36
CA ALA A 276 -4.97 -9.97 -8.79
C ALA A 276 -6.31 -9.53 -9.39
N GLY A 277 -6.22 -8.68 -10.42
CA GLY A 277 -7.40 -8.20 -11.15
C GLY A 277 -8.12 -7.02 -10.51
N LEU A 278 -7.48 -6.28 -9.59
CA LEU A 278 -8.07 -5.12 -8.89
C LEU A 278 -8.67 -4.07 -9.84
N HIS A 279 -8.05 -3.83 -11.00
CA HIS A 279 -8.51 -2.84 -11.98
C HIS A 279 -9.84 -3.20 -12.66
N SER A 280 -10.24 -4.47 -12.65
CA SER A 280 -11.46 -4.97 -13.30
C SER A 280 -12.42 -5.67 -12.35
N GLY A 281 -11.91 -6.22 -11.26
CA GLY A 281 -12.68 -6.98 -10.27
C GLY A 281 -13.10 -6.17 -9.03
N ALA A 282 -12.78 -4.88 -8.98
CA ALA A 282 -13.19 -3.99 -7.90
C ALA A 282 -13.98 -2.78 -8.43
N ASN A 283 -15.03 -2.41 -7.71
CA ASN A 283 -15.83 -1.21 -7.99
C ASN A 283 -15.60 -0.18 -6.88
N SER A 284 -14.81 0.85 -7.17
CA SER A 284 -14.47 1.89 -6.19
C SER A 284 -15.67 2.75 -5.75
N ILE A 285 -16.82 2.69 -6.43
CA ILE A 285 -18.03 3.44 -6.03
C ILE A 285 -18.83 2.63 -5.02
N THR A 286 -19.19 1.39 -5.37
CA THR A 286 -20.02 0.52 -4.52
C THR A 286 -19.25 -0.17 -3.40
N GLY A 287 -17.92 -0.27 -3.55
CA GLY A 287 -17.06 -1.02 -2.64
C GLY A 287 -16.97 -2.52 -2.93
N ASP A 288 -17.73 -3.04 -3.90
CA ASP A 288 -17.74 -4.45 -4.23
C ASP A 288 -16.45 -4.90 -4.89
N PHE A 289 -15.99 -6.10 -4.55
CA PHE A 289 -14.85 -6.72 -5.20
C PHE A 289 -15.02 -8.23 -5.36
N SER A 290 -14.44 -8.77 -6.43
CA SER A 290 -14.28 -10.20 -6.69
C SER A 290 -12.94 -10.40 -7.37
N LEU A 291 -11.96 -10.87 -6.62
CA LEU A 291 -10.54 -10.82 -6.97
C LEU A 291 -9.93 -12.21 -6.91
N ALA A 292 -9.11 -12.54 -7.91
CA ALA A 292 -8.23 -13.70 -7.78
C ALA A 292 -7.25 -13.47 -6.63
N ALA A 293 -6.97 -14.51 -5.85
CA ALA A 293 -6.10 -14.41 -4.69
C ALA A 293 -5.17 -15.60 -4.56
N LYS A 294 -4.08 -15.37 -3.83
CA LYS A 294 -3.10 -16.36 -3.40
C LYS A 294 -2.80 -16.17 -1.92
N GLY A 295 -2.30 -17.22 -1.30
CA GLY A 295 -1.94 -17.14 0.11
C GLY A 295 -1.59 -18.49 0.70
N PHE A 296 -1.96 -18.68 1.96
CA PHE A 296 -1.65 -19.89 2.72
C PHE A 296 -2.87 -20.33 3.53
N TYR A 297 -3.01 -21.64 3.68
CA TYR A 297 -3.98 -22.22 4.58
C TYR A 297 -3.49 -22.16 6.02
N ILE A 298 -4.40 -21.91 6.96
CA ILE A 298 -4.15 -21.98 8.40
C ILE A 298 -4.92 -23.17 8.94
N GLU A 299 -4.23 -24.04 9.69
CA GLU A 299 -4.82 -25.12 10.45
C GLU A 299 -4.17 -25.18 11.83
N ASP A 300 -5.00 -25.23 12.88
CA ASP A 300 -4.59 -25.26 14.29
C ASP A 300 -3.57 -24.13 14.66
N GLY A 301 -3.80 -22.93 14.16
CA GLY A 301 -2.93 -21.78 14.43
C GLY A 301 -1.59 -21.79 13.68
N ILE A 302 -1.42 -22.67 12.71
CA ILE A 302 -0.18 -22.85 11.96
C ILE A 302 -0.44 -22.56 10.48
N LYS A 303 0.44 -21.74 9.87
CA LYS A 303 0.48 -21.59 8.41
C LYS A 303 1.00 -22.92 7.81
N THR A 304 0.18 -23.57 6.97
CA THR A 304 0.46 -24.90 6.42
C THR A 304 0.91 -24.82 4.96
N HIS A 305 0.03 -25.02 4.00
CA HIS A 305 0.38 -25.14 2.59
C HIS A 305 -0.07 -23.88 1.81
N PRO A 306 0.60 -23.57 0.68
CA PRO A 306 0.20 -22.47 -0.16
C PRO A 306 -1.15 -22.75 -0.86
N VAL A 307 -1.92 -21.69 -1.03
CA VAL A 307 -3.23 -21.69 -1.69
C VAL A 307 -3.17 -20.79 -2.91
N GLU A 308 -3.65 -21.29 -4.04
CA GLU A 308 -3.78 -20.56 -5.29
C GLU A 308 -5.08 -20.93 -6.01
N GLN A 309 -5.41 -20.23 -7.12
CA GLN A 309 -6.62 -20.50 -7.90
C GLN A 309 -7.92 -20.37 -7.07
N ILE A 310 -7.95 -19.36 -6.23
CA ILE A 310 -9.14 -18.98 -5.47
C ILE A 310 -9.59 -17.57 -5.85
N THR A 311 -10.88 -17.31 -5.64
CA THR A 311 -11.47 -15.97 -5.76
C THR A 311 -11.98 -15.54 -4.40
N VAL A 312 -11.63 -14.33 -4.00
CA VAL A 312 -12.13 -13.67 -2.79
C VAL A 312 -13.15 -12.63 -3.20
N ALA A 313 -14.37 -12.74 -2.69
CA ALA A 313 -15.43 -11.79 -2.96
C ALA A 313 -15.90 -11.10 -1.67
N GLY A 314 -16.22 -9.82 -1.78
CA GLY A 314 -16.68 -9.02 -0.65
C GLY A 314 -17.04 -7.59 -1.04
N ASN A 315 -17.26 -6.78 -0.01
CA ASN A 315 -17.49 -5.36 -0.13
C ASN A 315 -16.59 -4.63 0.87
N PHE A 316 -15.89 -3.59 0.42
CA PHE A 316 -14.90 -2.87 1.24
C PHE A 316 -15.47 -2.25 2.51
N PHE A 317 -16.67 -1.67 2.44
CA PHE A 317 -17.32 -1.09 3.63
C PHE A 317 -17.73 -2.17 4.64
N THR A 318 -18.22 -3.31 4.15
CA THR A 318 -18.51 -4.47 4.99
C THR A 318 -17.23 -5.04 5.58
N LEU A 319 -16.14 -5.09 4.81
CA LEU A 319 -14.83 -5.54 5.29
C LEU A 319 -14.35 -4.71 6.47
N LEU A 320 -14.43 -3.37 6.38
CA LEU A 320 -14.05 -2.48 7.48
C LEU A 320 -14.84 -2.74 8.77
N ASN A 321 -16.12 -3.11 8.66
CA ASN A 321 -16.97 -3.49 9.80
C ASN A 321 -16.72 -4.92 10.30
N ASN A 322 -15.99 -5.74 9.56
CA ASN A 322 -15.63 -7.11 9.90
C ASN A 322 -14.19 -7.28 10.35
N ILE A 323 -13.45 -6.19 10.51
CA ILE A 323 -12.09 -6.22 11.07
C ILE A 323 -12.20 -6.65 12.54
N GLU A 324 -11.52 -7.74 12.88
CA GLU A 324 -11.47 -8.29 14.24
C GLU A 324 -10.19 -7.90 14.97
N GLU A 325 -9.08 -7.80 14.24
CA GLU A 325 -7.78 -7.47 14.81
C GLU A 325 -6.88 -6.81 13.76
N ILE A 326 -6.01 -5.92 14.21
CA ILE A 326 -5.01 -5.22 13.42
C ILE A 326 -3.63 -5.60 13.94
N GLY A 327 -2.73 -5.99 13.04
CA GLY A 327 -1.36 -6.38 13.37
C GLY A 327 -0.44 -5.21 13.69
N SER A 328 0.74 -5.52 14.22
CA SER A 328 1.80 -4.54 14.52
C SER A 328 2.77 -4.30 13.35
N ASP A 329 2.63 -5.05 12.27
CA ASP A 329 3.56 -5.17 11.15
C ASP A 329 3.30 -4.15 10.02
N LEU A 330 2.99 -2.89 10.38
CA LEU A 330 2.79 -1.82 9.39
C LEU A 330 3.96 -1.73 8.42
N LYS A 331 3.65 -1.78 7.12
CA LYS A 331 4.61 -1.60 6.02
C LYS A 331 4.03 -0.72 4.92
N PHE A 332 4.96 -0.12 4.17
CA PHE A 332 4.72 0.65 2.96
C PHE A 332 5.48 -0.01 1.80
N PRO A 333 4.96 -1.06 1.15
CA PRO A 333 5.66 -1.84 0.14
C PRO A 333 5.84 -1.05 -1.16
N MET A 334 6.93 -0.28 -1.27
CA MET A 334 7.23 0.65 -2.39
C MET A 334 6.04 1.55 -2.75
N SER A 335 5.25 1.93 -1.77
CA SER A 335 4.00 2.66 -1.90
C SER A 335 3.88 3.74 -0.84
N SER A 336 3.14 4.80 -1.13
CA SER A 336 2.68 5.77 -0.11
C SER A 336 1.46 5.28 0.67
N VAL A 337 0.89 4.14 0.28
CA VAL A 337 -0.17 3.47 1.04
C VAL A 337 0.45 2.39 1.91
N GLY A 338 0.09 2.36 3.18
CA GLY A 338 0.57 1.41 4.17
C GLY A 338 -0.56 0.66 4.86
N SER A 339 -0.28 -0.56 5.28
CA SER A 339 -1.18 -1.32 6.16
C SER A 339 -0.39 -2.32 6.99
N PRO A 340 -0.82 -2.59 8.22
CA PRO A 340 -0.48 -3.84 8.91
C PRO A 340 -1.31 -5.00 8.33
N SER A 341 -0.98 -6.22 8.72
CA SER A 341 -1.83 -7.39 8.52
C SER A 341 -3.12 -7.25 9.31
N ILE A 342 -4.25 -7.73 8.75
CA ILE A 342 -5.57 -7.53 9.35
C ILE A 342 -6.35 -8.84 9.38
N ILE A 343 -6.95 -9.19 10.53
CA ILE A 343 -7.91 -10.31 10.63
C ILE A 343 -9.30 -9.80 10.25
N ILE A 344 -9.89 -10.45 9.27
CA ILE A 344 -11.30 -10.30 8.89
C ILE A 344 -12.08 -11.51 9.41
N LYS A 345 -13.18 -11.26 10.10
CA LYS A 345 -14.02 -12.31 10.71
C LYS A 345 -14.45 -13.37 9.71
N GLU A 346 -14.86 -12.92 8.53
CA GLU A 346 -15.35 -13.79 7.47
C GLU A 346 -15.24 -13.13 6.10
N LEU A 347 -14.73 -13.88 5.12
CA LEU A 347 -14.76 -13.54 3.69
C LEU A 347 -15.21 -14.74 2.87
N SER A 348 -15.93 -14.46 1.80
CA SER A 348 -16.42 -15.47 0.86
C SER A 348 -15.30 -15.86 -0.10
N ILE A 349 -14.95 -17.14 -0.12
CA ILE A 349 -13.90 -17.72 -0.95
C ILE A 349 -14.55 -18.72 -1.91
N ALA A 350 -14.29 -18.56 -3.20
CA ALA A 350 -14.60 -19.55 -4.22
C ALA A 350 -13.32 -20.26 -4.66
N GLY A 351 -13.38 -21.59 -4.68
CA GLY A 351 -12.29 -22.45 -5.16
C GLY A 351 -12.86 -23.80 -5.61
N GLU A 352 -12.07 -24.59 -6.32
CA GLU A 352 -12.53 -25.86 -6.90
C GLU A 352 -12.49 -27.03 -5.90
N GLY A 353 -11.92 -26.82 -4.70
CA GLY A 353 -11.58 -27.91 -3.79
C GLY A 353 -10.34 -28.71 -4.27
N ALA A 354 -9.73 -29.46 -3.37
CA ALA A 354 -8.71 -30.43 -3.78
C ALA A 354 -9.39 -31.48 -4.67
N LYS A 355 -8.96 -31.63 -5.93
CA LYS A 355 -9.33 -32.78 -6.74
C LYS A 355 -8.73 -33.99 -6.02
N ASN A 356 -9.59 -34.81 -5.38
CA ASN A 356 -9.19 -36.11 -4.89
C ASN A 356 -8.65 -36.89 -6.09
N GLY A 357 -7.33 -37.03 -6.19
CA GLY A 357 -6.63 -37.90 -7.14
C GLY A 357 -6.66 -39.35 -6.66
#